data_16c9f177d32e6321f01a7aefa0bc66f2
#
_entry.id   16c9f177d32e6321f01a7aefa0bc66f2
#
_cell.length_a   1.000
_cell.length_b   1.000
_cell.length_c   1.000
_cell.angle_alpha   90.00
_cell.angle_beta   90.00
_cell.angle_gamma   90.00
#
_symmetry.space_group_name_H-M   'P 1'
#
loop_
_entity.id
_entity.type
_entity.pdbx_description
1 polymer ?
#
loop_
_entity_poly.entity_id
_entity_poly.type
_entity_poly.pdbx_seq_one_letter_code
_entity_poly.pdbx_strand_id
1 'polypeptide(L)'
;MTLEDEIRLMARRRGDDYRPRTRHLDDQGWAIYTNRLFLESSPYLLQHAHNPVDWYPWGDEAFDTARRLDRPVLLSVGYSTCQWCHVMEEESFEDEEIAKYINDNYIAVKVDREERPDVDAIYMSAVQAITGRGGWPMTVWLTSDREPFYGGTYFPARDGDRGSPVGFLTMLKKIRESYDEKRDLVAQSAG
;
A
#
# COMPACT_ATOMS: atom_id res chain seq x y z
N MET A 1 0.71 9.09 23.81
CA MET A 1 0.04 9.84 22.72
C MET A 1 -0.45 8.86 21.68
N THR A 2 -1.72 8.95 21.29
CA THR A 2 -2.28 8.07 20.26
C THR A 2 -1.90 8.56 18.87
N LEU A 3 -2.06 7.68 17.87
CA LEU A 3 -1.87 8.05 16.46
C LEU A 3 -2.78 9.22 16.07
N GLU A 4 -4.02 9.19 16.54
CA GLU A 4 -4.99 10.26 16.28
C GLU A 4 -4.52 11.60 16.84
N ASP A 5 -3.95 11.60 18.05
CA ASP A 5 -3.37 12.80 18.66
C ASP A 5 -2.18 13.33 17.86
N GLU A 6 -1.31 12.45 17.40
CA GLU A 6 -0.15 12.82 16.58
C GLU A 6 -0.59 13.44 15.27
N ILE A 7 -1.62 12.87 14.63
CA ILE A 7 -2.17 13.40 13.37
C ILE A 7 -2.76 14.80 13.59
N ARG A 8 -3.51 14.99 14.67
CA ARG A 8 -4.08 16.30 15.00
C ARG A 8 -2.99 17.36 15.24
N LEU A 9 -1.94 16.97 15.92
CA LEU A 9 -0.82 17.88 16.17
C LEU A 9 -0.12 18.26 14.86
N MET A 10 0.11 17.29 13.97
CA MET A 10 0.73 17.55 12.69
C MET A 10 -0.17 18.45 11.81
N ALA A 11 -1.50 18.27 11.86
CA ALA A 11 -2.43 19.09 11.12
C ALA A 11 -2.30 20.57 11.52
N ARG A 12 -2.13 20.84 12.81
CA ARG A 12 -1.92 22.19 13.31
C ARG A 12 -0.60 22.77 12.83
N ARG A 13 0.46 21.97 12.76
CA ARG A 13 1.80 22.41 12.30
C ARG A 13 1.80 22.74 10.82
N ARG A 14 0.99 22.07 10.01
CA ARG A 14 0.93 22.33 8.57
C ARG A 14 0.18 23.63 8.24
N GLY A 15 -0.68 24.09 9.15
CA GLY A 15 -1.36 25.38 9.03
C GLY A 15 -2.57 25.35 8.09
N ASP A 16 -3.17 26.54 7.92
CA ASP A 16 -4.43 26.71 7.19
C ASP A 16 -4.27 26.59 5.67
N ASP A 17 -3.06 26.72 5.15
CA ASP A 17 -2.80 26.64 3.71
C ASP A 17 -2.66 25.22 3.20
N TYR A 18 -2.59 24.24 4.10
CA TYR A 18 -2.50 22.85 3.72
C TYR A 18 -3.78 22.40 3.03
N ARG A 19 -3.65 21.70 1.91
CA ARG A 19 -4.78 21.12 1.17
C ARG A 19 -4.58 19.62 1.02
N PRO A 20 -5.49 18.80 1.54
CA PRO A 20 -5.40 17.36 1.37
C PRO A 20 -5.48 16.94 -0.09
N ARG A 21 -4.61 16.03 -0.50
CA ARG A 21 -4.63 15.46 -1.84
C ARG A 21 -5.51 14.21 -1.84
N THR A 22 -6.80 14.41 -2.09
CA THR A 22 -7.77 13.31 -2.18
C THR A 22 -9.09 13.84 -2.73
N ARG A 23 -9.90 12.96 -3.34
CA ARG A 23 -11.27 13.30 -3.74
C ARG A 23 -12.27 13.08 -2.60
N HIS A 24 -11.86 12.45 -1.51
CA HIS A 24 -12.71 12.15 -0.36
C HIS A 24 -12.59 13.25 0.69
N LEU A 25 -13.35 14.31 0.47
CA LEU A 25 -13.33 15.50 1.34
C LEU A 25 -14.68 15.66 2.05
N ASP A 26 -14.63 16.19 3.29
CA ASP A 26 -15.84 16.56 4.02
C ASP A 26 -16.38 17.94 3.56
N ASP A 27 -17.47 18.40 4.18
CA ASP A 27 -18.12 19.65 3.81
C ASP A 27 -17.22 20.88 4.04
N GLN A 28 -16.19 20.75 4.86
CA GLN A 28 -15.26 21.84 5.17
C GLN A 28 -13.97 21.77 4.33
N GLY A 29 -13.89 20.81 3.41
CA GLY A 29 -12.72 20.63 2.55
C GLY A 29 -11.57 19.88 3.22
N TRP A 30 -11.80 19.26 4.37
CA TRP A 30 -10.81 18.41 5.01
C TRP A 30 -10.96 16.94 4.57
N ALA A 31 -9.88 16.18 4.64
CA ALA A 31 -9.88 14.79 4.23
C ALA A 31 -10.72 13.91 5.17
N ILE A 32 -11.54 13.03 4.58
CA ILE A 32 -12.29 12.02 5.34
C ILE A 32 -11.33 10.98 5.92
N TYR A 33 -10.24 10.67 5.19
CA TYR A 33 -9.26 9.67 5.59
C TYR A 33 -7.91 10.32 5.84
N THR A 34 -7.19 9.88 6.87
CA THR A 34 -5.81 10.27 7.13
C THR A 34 -5.09 9.10 7.78
N ASN A 35 -3.97 8.71 7.19
CA ASN A 35 -3.17 7.58 7.67
C ASN A 35 -1.81 8.04 8.22
N ARG A 36 -0.98 7.07 8.64
CA ARG A 36 0.34 7.34 9.26
C ARG A 36 1.30 8.11 8.38
N LEU A 37 1.11 8.07 7.06
CA LEU A 37 1.99 8.80 6.13
C LEU A 37 1.92 10.31 6.30
N PHE A 38 0.85 10.80 6.93
CA PHE A 38 0.71 12.23 7.26
C PHE A 38 1.81 12.72 8.20
N LEU A 39 2.43 11.81 8.96
CA LEU A 39 3.51 12.13 9.90
C LEU A 39 4.90 12.06 9.26
N GLU A 40 4.98 11.66 8.00
CA GLU A 40 6.24 11.51 7.27
C GLU A 40 6.68 12.81 6.62
N SER A 41 7.97 12.91 6.28
CA SER A 41 8.53 14.07 5.62
C SER A 41 8.65 13.92 4.10
N SER A 42 8.60 12.68 3.59
CA SER A 42 8.70 12.41 2.16
C SER A 42 7.53 13.05 1.40
N PRO A 43 7.77 13.88 0.38
CA PRO A 43 6.70 14.43 -0.44
C PRO A 43 5.83 13.35 -1.10
N TYR A 44 6.44 12.25 -1.54
CA TYR A 44 5.72 11.15 -2.14
C TYR A 44 4.77 10.48 -1.14
N LEU A 45 5.26 10.18 0.08
CA LEU A 45 4.42 9.56 1.10
C LEU A 45 3.28 10.49 1.50
N LEU A 46 3.55 11.79 1.60
CA LEU A 46 2.50 12.77 1.93
C LEU A 46 1.41 12.84 0.86
N GLN A 47 1.73 12.56 -0.41
CA GLN A 47 0.74 12.48 -1.47
C GLN A 47 -0.29 11.38 -1.22
N HIS A 48 0.06 10.36 -0.45
CA HIS A 48 -0.81 9.21 -0.14
C HIS A 48 -1.39 9.25 1.28
N ALA A 49 -1.16 10.33 2.01
CA ALA A 49 -1.56 10.46 3.42
C ALA A 49 -3.08 10.44 3.63
N HIS A 50 -3.84 10.77 2.60
CA HIS A 50 -5.31 10.88 2.68
C HIS A 50 -6.05 9.87 1.80
N ASN A 51 -5.36 8.82 1.34
CA ASN A 51 -6.02 7.70 0.68
C ASN A 51 -6.92 6.96 1.68
N PRO A 52 -8.04 6.37 1.24
CA PRO A 52 -8.82 5.47 2.10
C PRO A 52 -8.05 4.21 2.51
N VAL A 53 -6.98 3.83 1.79
CA VAL A 53 -6.06 2.77 2.23
C VAL A 53 -5.32 3.22 3.50
N ASP A 54 -5.30 2.39 4.52
CA ASP A 54 -4.61 2.67 5.78
C ASP A 54 -3.11 2.35 5.65
N TRP A 55 -2.39 3.21 4.98
CA TRP A 55 -0.97 3.04 4.69
C TRP A 55 -0.09 3.15 5.93
N TYR A 56 0.92 2.28 6.00
CA TYR A 56 2.02 2.34 6.97
C TYR A 56 3.30 2.72 6.24
N PRO A 57 4.21 3.49 6.87
CA PRO A 57 5.58 3.57 6.36
C PRO A 57 6.30 2.24 6.60
N TRP A 58 7.39 2.01 5.88
CA TRP A 58 8.24 0.84 6.10
C TRP A 58 8.82 0.88 7.51
N GLY A 59 8.64 -0.20 8.27
CA GLY A 59 9.17 -0.28 9.62
C GLY A 59 8.57 -1.43 10.41
N ASP A 60 9.04 -1.59 11.63
CA ASP A 60 8.65 -2.70 12.50
C ASP A 60 7.16 -2.68 12.86
N GLU A 61 6.57 -1.49 13.01
CA GLU A 61 5.14 -1.38 13.35
C GLU A 61 4.27 -2.12 12.34
N ALA A 62 4.54 -1.94 11.04
CA ALA A 62 3.76 -2.58 10.00
C ALA A 62 3.90 -4.11 10.06
N PHE A 63 5.12 -4.61 10.17
CA PHE A 63 5.37 -6.05 10.14
C PHE A 63 4.95 -6.74 11.43
N ASP A 64 5.09 -6.08 12.58
CA ASP A 64 4.59 -6.60 13.87
C ASP A 64 3.06 -6.68 13.85
N THR A 65 2.40 -5.67 13.27
CA THR A 65 0.95 -5.68 13.11
C THR A 65 0.51 -6.80 12.17
N ALA A 66 1.23 -7.02 11.07
CA ALA A 66 0.94 -8.09 10.12
C ALA A 66 1.05 -9.46 10.79
N ARG A 67 2.07 -9.66 11.62
CA ARG A 67 2.26 -10.90 12.37
C ARG A 67 1.14 -11.10 13.39
N ARG A 68 0.81 -10.05 14.14
CA ARG A 68 -0.22 -10.10 15.18
C ARG A 68 -1.60 -10.41 14.60
N LEU A 69 -1.94 -9.82 13.45
CA LEU A 69 -3.23 -10.01 12.79
C LEU A 69 -3.23 -11.19 11.80
N ASP A 70 -2.08 -11.82 11.61
CA ASP A 70 -1.89 -12.94 10.67
C ASP A 70 -2.32 -12.55 9.24
N ARG A 71 -1.75 -11.47 8.75
CA ARG A 71 -2.03 -10.94 7.41
C ARG A 71 -0.77 -10.78 6.59
N PRO A 72 -0.85 -11.00 5.27
CA PRO A 72 0.27 -10.65 4.39
C PRO A 72 0.39 -9.13 4.24
N VAL A 73 1.56 -8.70 3.79
CA VAL A 73 1.84 -7.28 3.57
C VAL A 73 1.75 -6.96 2.09
N LEU A 74 1.04 -5.88 1.77
CA LEU A 74 1.00 -5.32 0.43
C LEU A 74 1.96 -4.13 0.40
N LEU A 75 3.08 -4.29 -0.31
CA LEU A 75 4.10 -3.25 -0.45
C LEU A 75 3.94 -2.53 -1.78
N SER A 76 3.87 -1.22 -1.73
CA SER A 76 3.82 -0.37 -2.92
C SER A 76 4.98 0.60 -2.89
N VAL A 77 5.81 0.59 -3.93
CA VAL A 77 7.00 1.44 -4.03
C VAL A 77 6.89 2.33 -5.26
N GLY A 78 7.22 3.59 -5.08
CA GLY A 78 7.20 4.55 -6.17
C GLY A 78 8.01 5.79 -5.84
N TYR A 79 7.72 6.90 -6.53
CA TYR A 79 8.38 8.19 -6.31
C TYR A 79 7.46 9.32 -6.78
N SER A 80 7.76 10.56 -6.35
CA SER A 80 6.82 11.68 -6.49
C SER A 80 6.52 12.07 -7.94
N THR A 81 7.45 11.89 -8.86
CA THR A 81 7.27 12.24 -10.27
C THR A 81 6.86 11.03 -11.14
N CYS A 82 6.51 9.92 -10.54
CA CYS A 82 6.09 8.71 -11.22
C CYS A 82 4.62 8.84 -11.68
N GLN A 83 4.41 9.04 -12.99
CA GLN A 83 3.07 9.23 -13.55
C GLN A 83 2.15 8.04 -13.29
N TRP A 84 2.62 6.82 -13.54
CA TRP A 84 1.80 5.62 -13.36
C TRP A 84 1.53 5.30 -11.89
N CYS A 85 2.38 5.77 -10.97
CA CYS A 85 2.09 5.69 -9.53
C CYS A 85 0.86 6.53 -9.18
N HIS A 86 0.75 7.72 -9.77
CA HIS A 86 -0.41 8.59 -9.57
C HIS A 86 -1.68 8.04 -10.23
N VAL A 87 -1.54 7.41 -11.40
CA VAL A 87 -2.65 6.75 -12.08
C VAL A 87 -3.19 5.61 -11.20
N MET A 88 -2.30 4.79 -10.65
CA MET A 88 -2.71 3.69 -9.78
C MET A 88 -3.35 4.20 -8.48
N GLU A 89 -2.87 5.31 -7.95
CA GLU A 89 -3.50 5.96 -6.80
C GLU A 89 -4.95 6.33 -7.10
N GLU A 90 -5.17 7.05 -8.18
CA GLU A 90 -6.51 7.54 -8.55
C GLU A 90 -7.46 6.39 -8.85
N GLU A 91 -6.99 5.35 -9.51
CA GLU A 91 -7.82 4.22 -9.92
C GLU A 91 -8.09 3.23 -8.80
N SER A 92 -7.10 2.98 -7.93
CA SER A 92 -7.17 1.90 -6.95
C SER A 92 -7.06 2.38 -5.50
N PHE A 93 -6.05 3.18 -5.18
CA PHE A 93 -5.81 3.55 -3.77
C PHE A 93 -6.79 4.60 -3.25
N GLU A 94 -7.43 5.36 -4.15
CA GLU A 94 -8.53 6.28 -3.81
C GLU A 94 -9.90 5.61 -3.95
N ASP A 95 -9.98 4.38 -4.44
CA ASP A 95 -11.23 3.63 -4.57
C ASP A 95 -11.58 2.99 -3.23
N GLU A 96 -12.76 3.32 -2.69
CA GLU A 96 -13.16 2.89 -1.35
C GLU A 96 -13.39 1.38 -1.25
N GLU A 97 -13.88 0.74 -2.30
CA GLU A 97 -14.07 -0.72 -2.32
C GLU A 97 -12.74 -1.46 -2.26
N ILE A 98 -11.80 -1.06 -3.09
CA ILE A 98 -10.45 -1.66 -3.12
C ILE A 98 -9.74 -1.38 -1.81
N ALA A 99 -9.82 -0.14 -1.31
CA ALA A 99 -9.20 0.24 -0.05
C ALA A 99 -9.76 -0.57 1.12
N LYS A 100 -11.07 -0.77 1.17
CA LYS A 100 -11.70 -1.59 2.22
C LYS A 100 -11.19 -3.01 2.17
N TYR A 101 -11.07 -3.61 0.99
CA TYR A 101 -10.55 -4.96 0.85
C TYR A 101 -9.10 -5.04 1.35
N ILE A 102 -8.27 -4.07 0.98
CA ILE A 102 -6.88 -4.00 1.44
C ILE A 102 -6.83 -3.88 2.96
N ASN A 103 -7.59 -2.96 3.53
CA ASN A 103 -7.57 -2.70 4.97
C ASN A 103 -8.04 -3.89 5.80
N ASP A 104 -8.97 -4.68 5.27
CA ASP A 104 -9.53 -5.85 5.97
C ASP A 104 -8.64 -7.10 5.83
N ASN A 105 -7.80 -7.18 4.82
CA ASN A 105 -7.11 -8.43 4.45
C ASN A 105 -5.59 -8.34 4.41
N TYR A 106 -5.03 -7.15 4.41
CA TYR A 106 -3.59 -6.90 4.28
C TYR A 106 -3.14 -5.86 5.30
N ILE A 107 -1.83 -5.75 5.46
CA ILE A 107 -1.20 -4.56 6.00
C ILE A 107 -0.53 -3.86 4.83
N ALA A 108 -0.90 -2.63 4.55
CA ALA A 108 -0.43 -1.88 3.39
C ALA A 108 0.75 -1.00 3.77
N VAL A 109 1.86 -1.15 3.05
CA VAL A 109 3.10 -0.40 3.28
C VAL A 109 3.46 0.39 2.04
N LYS A 110 3.74 1.67 2.20
CA LYS A 110 4.14 2.57 1.11
C LYS A 110 5.58 3.00 1.30
N VAL A 111 6.37 2.93 0.24
CA VAL A 111 7.79 3.28 0.27
C VAL A 111 8.11 4.27 -0.86
N ASP A 112 8.85 5.32 -0.50
CA ASP A 112 9.46 6.24 -1.45
C ASP A 112 10.84 5.70 -1.81
N ARG A 113 11.05 5.32 -3.08
CA ARG A 113 12.35 4.77 -3.51
C ARG A 113 13.50 5.77 -3.40
N GLU A 114 13.18 7.06 -3.44
CA GLU A 114 14.21 8.09 -3.30
C GLU A 114 14.69 8.19 -1.84
N GLU A 115 13.84 7.85 -0.89
CA GLU A 115 14.17 7.83 0.54
C GLU A 115 14.77 6.49 0.96
N ARG A 116 14.27 5.38 0.40
CA ARG A 116 14.69 4.02 0.74
C ARG A 116 15.09 3.25 -0.51
N PRO A 117 16.20 3.64 -1.18
CA PRO A 117 16.68 2.92 -2.36
C PRO A 117 17.12 1.49 -2.06
N ASP A 118 17.49 1.18 -0.82
CA ASP A 118 17.85 -0.16 -0.37
C ASP A 118 16.65 -1.12 -0.45
N VAL A 119 15.49 -0.69 0.07
CA VAL A 119 14.25 -1.48 0.01
C VAL A 119 13.82 -1.65 -1.45
N ASP A 120 13.85 -0.59 -2.22
CA ASP A 120 13.50 -0.62 -3.65
C ASP A 120 14.36 -1.65 -4.41
N ALA A 121 15.67 -1.63 -4.22
CA ALA A 121 16.58 -2.52 -4.95
C ALA A 121 16.34 -4.00 -4.62
N ILE A 122 16.13 -4.31 -3.34
CA ILE A 122 15.89 -5.69 -2.89
C ILE A 122 14.63 -6.26 -3.54
N TYR A 123 13.53 -5.52 -3.47
CA TYR A 123 12.26 -6.03 -3.99
C TYR A 123 12.13 -5.90 -5.50
N MET A 124 12.83 -4.95 -6.12
CA MET A 124 12.90 -4.89 -7.59
C MET A 124 13.55 -6.16 -8.14
N SER A 125 14.63 -6.63 -7.51
CA SER A 125 15.25 -7.91 -7.90
C SER A 125 14.26 -9.06 -7.79
N ALA A 126 13.47 -9.09 -6.72
CA ALA A 126 12.48 -10.14 -6.51
C ALA A 126 11.38 -10.09 -7.58
N VAL A 127 10.86 -8.89 -7.88
CA VAL A 127 9.81 -8.72 -8.90
C VAL A 127 10.33 -9.13 -10.28
N GLN A 128 11.55 -8.76 -10.63
CA GLN A 128 12.17 -9.17 -11.89
C GLN A 128 12.34 -10.69 -11.99
N ALA A 129 12.70 -11.34 -10.88
CA ALA A 129 12.82 -12.79 -10.83
C ALA A 129 11.46 -13.49 -10.98
N ILE A 130 10.40 -12.93 -10.41
CA ILE A 130 9.06 -13.52 -10.44
C ILE A 130 8.40 -13.30 -11.81
N THR A 131 8.49 -12.07 -12.36
CA THR A 131 7.71 -11.67 -13.54
C THR A 131 8.52 -11.50 -14.82
N GLY A 132 9.86 -11.43 -14.72
CA GLY A 132 10.72 -11.13 -15.85
C GLY A 132 10.82 -9.65 -16.19
N ARG A 133 10.14 -8.78 -15.48
CA ARG A 133 10.14 -7.33 -15.69
C ARG A 133 10.17 -6.57 -14.38
N GLY A 134 10.59 -5.31 -14.46
CA GLY A 134 10.53 -4.39 -13.33
C GLY A 134 9.99 -3.04 -13.77
N GLY A 135 9.73 -2.16 -12.82
CA GLY A 135 9.23 -0.82 -13.07
C GLY A 135 8.49 -0.26 -11.87
N TRP A 136 8.00 0.97 -12.01
CA TRP A 136 7.22 1.64 -10.99
C TRP A 136 5.88 2.08 -11.58
N PRO A 137 4.79 2.01 -10.80
CA PRO A 137 4.77 1.56 -9.41
C PRO A 137 5.18 0.10 -9.29
N MET A 138 5.95 -0.23 -8.26
CA MET A 138 6.27 -1.62 -7.95
C MET A 138 5.33 -2.11 -6.86
N THR A 139 4.70 -3.25 -7.10
CA THR A 139 3.72 -3.85 -6.17
C THR A 139 4.24 -5.22 -5.77
N VAL A 140 4.38 -5.46 -4.47
CA VAL A 140 4.95 -6.71 -3.96
C VAL A 140 4.09 -7.23 -2.81
N TRP A 141 3.82 -8.53 -2.81
CA TRP A 141 3.14 -9.21 -1.72
C TRP A 141 4.18 -9.92 -0.87
N LEU A 142 4.20 -9.60 0.42
CA LEU A 142 5.19 -10.11 1.37
C LEU A 142 4.52 -10.90 2.48
N THR A 143 5.28 -11.86 3.04
CA THR A 143 4.92 -12.44 4.32
C THR A 143 5.20 -11.42 5.43
N SER A 144 4.72 -11.69 6.66
CA SER A 144 5.05 -10.86 7.81
C SER A 144 6.55 -10.87 8.16
N ASP A 145 7.30 -11.80 7.60
CA ASP A 145 8.77 -11.89 7.75
C ASP A 145 9.53 -11.20 6.62
N ARG A 146 8.85 -10.37 5.83
CA ARG A 146 9.40 -9.56 4.74
C ARG A 146 9.83 -10.37 3.52
N GLU A 147 9.36 -11.61 3.37
CA GLU A 147 9.69 -12.46 2.25
C GLU A 147 8.71 -12.25 1.10
N PRO A 148 9.18 -11.91 -0.11
CA PRO A 148 8.29 -11.73 -1.25
C PRO A 148 7.78 -13.08 -1.77
N PHE A 149 6.48 -13.16 -2.07
CA PHE A 149 5.91 -14.38 -2.67
C PHE A 149 5.13 -14.08 -3.96
N TYR A 150 4.86 -12.84 -4.26
CA TYR A 150 4.30 -12.41 -5.53
C TYR A 150 4.63 -10.95 -5.78
N GLY A 151 4.57 -10.52 -7.04
CA GLY A 151 4.85 -9.14 -7.36
C GLY A 151 4.48 -8.77 -8.78
N GLY A 152 4.50 -7.47 -9.05
CA GLY A 152 4.23 -6.90 -10.34
C GLY A 152 4.50 -5.41 -10.32
N THR A 153 4.01 -4.72 -11.34
CA THR A 153 4.17 -3.27 -11.43
C THR A 153 2.79 -2.61 -11.35
N TYR A 154 2.39 -1.91 -12.38
CA TYR A 154 1.08 -1.30 -12.44
C TYR A 154 -0.01 -2.37 -12.67
N PHE A 155 -1.13 -2.23 -11.96
CA PHE A 155 -2.34 -3.01 -12.19
C PHE A 155 -3.52 -2.05 -12.37
N PRO A 156 -4.35 -2.20 -13.43
CA PRO A 156 -5.61 -1.46 -13.50
C PRO A 156 -6.55 -1.93 -12.39
N ALA A 157 -7.54 -1.10 -12.04
CA ALA A 157 -8.37 -1.35 -10.85
C ALA A 157 -9.19 -2.64 -10.95
N ARG A 158 -9.84 -2.87 -12.08
CA ARG A 158 -10.80 -3.97 -12.24
C ARG A 158 -10.58 -4.72 -13.55
N ASP A 159 -11.14 -5.93 -13.62
CA ASP A 159 -11.05 -6.78 -14.79
C ASP A 159 -11.62 -6.05 -16.02
N GLY A 160 -10.89 -6.12 -17.12
CA GLY A 160 -11.27 -5.46 -18.36
C GLY A 160 -10.79 -4.02 -18.50
N ASP A 161 -10.42 -3.37 -17.40
CA ASP A 161 -9.92 -1.99 -17.45
C ASP A 161 -8.62 -1.94 -18.25
N ARG A 162 -8.50 -0.93 -19.13
CA ARG A 162 -7.34 -0.72 -20.00
C ARG A 162 -6.95 -1.97 -20.83
N GLY A 163 -7.94 -2.81 -21.13
CA GLY A 163 -7.72 -4.04 -21.89
C GLY A 163 -7.08 -5.18 -21.11
N SER A 164 -6.88 -5.03 -19.81
CA SER A 164 -6.33 -6.09 -18.98
C SER A 164 -7.42 -7.09 -18.57
N PRO A 165 -7.22 -8.39 -18.80
CA PRO A 165 -8.24 -9.39 -18.40
C PRO A 165 -8.41 -9.47 -16.89
N VAL A 166 -7.38 -9.15 -16.11
CA VAL A 166 -7.40 -9.23 -14.64
C VAL A 166 -6.99 -7.89 -14.05
N GLY A 167 -7.82 -7.36 -13.13
CA GLY A 167 -7.54 -6.12 -12.43
C GLY A 167 -6.99 -6.33 -11.03
N PHE A 168 -6.64 -5.22 -10.39
CA PHE A 168 -5.99 -5.22 -9.07
C PHE A 168 -6.87 -5.85 -7.99
N LEU A 169 -8.16 -5.51 -7.96
CA LEU A 169 -9.08 -6.07 -6.96
C LEU A 169 -9.13 -7.60 -7.05
N THR A 170 -9.21 -8.13 -8.25
CA THR A 170 -9.22 -9.58 -8.48
C THR A 170 -7.90 -10.22 -8.04
N MET A 171 -6.76 -9.58 -8.35
CA MET A 171 -5.44 -10.05 -7.91
C MET A 171 -5.32 -10.07 -6.39
N LEU A 172 -5.79 -9.02 -5.73
CA LEU A 172 -5.78 -8.95 -4.26
C LEU A 172 -6.55 -10.13 -3.64
N LYS A 173 -7.71 -10.44 -4.19
CA LYS A 173 -8.55 -11.54 -3.70
C LYS A 173 -7.88 -12.90 -3.94
N LYS A 174 -7.37 -13.14 -5.14
CA LYS A 174 -6.73 -14.42 -5.50
C LYS A 174 -5.47 -14.66 -4.70
N ILE A 175 -4.64 -13.64 -4.51
CA ILE A 175 -3.39 -13.78 -3.76
C ILE A 175 -3.70 -14.02 -2.29
N ARG A 176 -4.71 -13.35 -1.73
CA ARG A 176 -5.13 -13.59 -0.34
C ARG A 176 -5.61 -15.03 -0.14
N GLU A 177 -6.42 -15.54 -1.05
CA GLU A 177 -6.88 -16.92 -1.01
C GLU A 177 -5.72 -17.92 -1.08
N SER A 178 -4.77 -17.69 -1.99
CA SER A 178 -3.58 -18.51 -2.13
C SER A 178 -2.71 -18.50 -0.85
N TYR A 179 -2.57 -17.34 -0.23
CA TYR A 179 -1.85 -17.20 1.03
C TYR A 179 -2.50 -18.01 2.14
N ASP A 180 -3.83 -17.92 2.25
CA ASP A 180 -4.59 -18.67 3.27
C ASP A 180 -4.49 -20.17 3.06
N GLU A 181 -4.58 -20.66 1.83
CA GLU A 181 -4.46 -22.08 1.49
C GLU A 181 -3.07 -22.62 1.85
N LYS A 182 -2.00 -21.90 1.51
CA LYS A 182 -0.64 -22.32 1.83
C LYS A 182 -0.38 -22.35 3.33
N ARG A 183 -0.90 -21.34 4.05
CA ARG A 183 -0.81 -21.29 5.50
C ARG A 183 -1.47 -22.49 6.14
N ASP A 184 -2.69 -22.85 5.68
CA ASP A 184 -3.43 -23.99 6.20
C ASP A 184 -2.70 -25.31 5.92
N LEU A 185 -2.11 -25.46 4.74
CA LEU A 185 -1.31 -26.64 4.38
C LEU A 185 -0.07 -26.77 5.27
N VAL A 186 0.61 -25.68 5.56
CA VAL A 186 1.78 -25.67 6.46
C VAL A 186 1.36 -26.05 7.87
N ALA A 187 0.24 -25.51 8.36
CA ALA A 187 -0.29 -25.85 9.68
C ALA A 187 -0.65 -27.34 9.78
N GLN A 188 -1.26 -27.91 8.74
CA GLN A 188 -1.58 -29.33 8.69
C GLN A 188 -0.32 -30.20 8.68
N SER A 189 0.72 -29.78 7.96
CA SER A 189 1.99 -30.51 7.87
C SER A 189 2.78 -30.46 9.18
N ALA A 190 2.62 -29.37 9.96
CA ALA A 190 3.30 -29.18 11.24
C ALA A 190 2.58 -29.89 12.40
N GLY A 191 1.32 -30.27 12.20
CA GLY A 191 0.49 -30.90 13.22
C GLY A 191 0.62 -32.46 13.26
#